data_a8254a24bae11640e4333bc6aa0231cc
#
_entry.id   a8254a24bae11640e4333bc6aa0231cc
#
_cell.length_a   1.000
_cell.length_b   1.000
_cell.length_c   1.000
_cell.angle_alpha   90.00
_cell.angle_beta   90.00
_cell.angle_gamma   90.00
#
_symmetry.space_group_name_H-M   'P 1'
#
loop_
_entity.id
_entity.type
_entity.pdbx_description
1 polymer ?
#
loop_
_entity_poly.entity_id
_entity_poly.type
_entity_poly.pdbx_seq_one_letter_code
_entity_poly.pdbx_strand_id
1 'polypeptide(L)'
;MGKAMLLLTGCESASTLDRSEGLLRGDTLKNDLHIGETYDYVFSNPPFGMDWSDTYDFVKSDPRFAMGLPPKSDGSMLFLAHVAQKMKAPVRDETGKVIQSGHGAIVLSGSPLFTGGAGSGPSEIRRWLFEKDKVEAIIQLPTELFYNTSIASYLWILNSGKSEDRKNKILLIDASSLKTPIRNIGNKRYMISPEQIEQIAVVFRDFVDTDISKVVDYRELGYRAVTIQCPRRIKYVITEDKIEQVMNLSVVKEKLSENARNILRDRLTLRIGEAKANFFDYFTDELKIFKVKLTKPIIKAIDGVLAEENPTGDICHDSKGNVIFNPESKQVENIPLTTDVETYLKEEVKPFVPDAMVDQTVADKKDSKAGIVGYEINFNKYFYKYVPPRNPEEIAQEIKALEAETTKLMKELFE
;
A
#
# COMPACT_ATOMS: atom_id res chain seq x y z
N MET A 1 -18.14 -25.80 22.16
CA MET A 1 -19.26 -25.07 21.48
C MET A 1 -19.52 -25.55 20.06
N GLY A 2 -18.57 -25.58 19.14
CA GLY A 2 -18.80 -25.91 17.73
C GLY A 2 -19.47 -27.29 17.51
N LYS A 3 -19.00 -28.36 18.18
CA LYS A 3 -19.63 -29.68 18.06
C LYS A 3 -21.10 -29.68 18.55
N ALA A 4 -21.39 -29.00 19.66
CA ALA A 4 -22.76 -28.89 20.17
C ALA A 4 -23.67 -28.11 19.20
N MET A 5 -23.14 -27.07 18.53
CA MET A 5 -23.86 -26.31 17.53
C MET A 5 -24.21 -27.15 16.29
N LEU A 6 -23.25 -27.92 15.78
CA LEU A 6 -23.46 -28.85 14.66
C LEU A 6 -24.49 -29.93 14.96
N LEU A 7 -24.47 -30.51 16.18
CA LEU A 7 -25.50 -31.46 16.64
C LEU A 7 -26.89 -30.81 16.70
N LEU A 8 -26.97 -29.58 17.20
CA LEU A 8 -28.24 -28.85 17.30
C LEU A 8 -28.83 -28.45 15.94
N THR A 9 -27.98 -28.28 14.93
CA THR A 9 -28.43 -27.97 13.56
C THR A 9 -28.78 -29.23 12.73
N GLY A 10 -28.81 -30.41 13.33
CA GLY A 10 -29.20 -31.64 12.67
C GLY A 10 -28.12 -32.23 11.75
N CYS A 11 -26.87 -31.83 11.92
CA CYS A 11 -25.78 -32.39 11.17
C CYS A 11 -25.47 -33.82 11.67
N GLU A 12 -25.99 -34.83 11.00
CA GLU A 12 -25.84 -36.26 11.39
C GLU A 12 -24.36 -36.70 11.43
N SER A 13 -23.51 -36.09 10.59
CA SER A 13 -22.08 -36.35 10.59
C SER A 13 -21.34 -35.84 11.85
N ALA A 14 -21.96 -34.99 12.66
CA ALA A 14 -21.37 -34.50 13.91
C ALA A 14 -21.21 -35.60 14.98
N SER A 15 -21.97 -36.67 14.91
CA SER A 15 -21.88 -37.85 15.81
C SER A 15 -20.83 -38.85 15.39
N THR A 16 -20.47 -38.91 14.09
CA THR A 16 -19.53 -39.83 13.47
C THR A 16 -18.19 -39.21 13.14
N LEU A 17 -17.95 -37.95 13.56
CA LEU A 17 -16.73 -37.22 13.31
C LEU A 17 -15.53 -37.91 13.94
N ASP A 18 -14.97 -38.86 13.21
CA ASP A 18 -13.65 -39.40 13.51
C ASP A 18 -12.60 -38.32 13.32
N ARG A 19 -11.44 -38.48 13.92
CA ARG A 19 -10.37 -37.46 14.00
C ARG A 19 -9.87 -36.93 12.65
N SER A 20 -10.18 -37.61 11.55
CA SER A 20 -9.74 -37.24 10.18
C SER A 20 -10.71 -36.34 9.41
N GLU A 21 -11.99 -36.24 9.78
CA GLU A 21 -13.01 -35.58 8.96
C GLU A 21 -13.83 -34.49 9.68
N GLY A 22 -13.49 -34.17 10.94
CA GLY A 22 -14.36 -33.37 11.76
C GLY A 22 -13.78 -32.06 12.29
N LEU A 23 -14.45 -31.53 13.27
CA LEU A 23 -14.07 -30.32 13.99
C LEU A 23 -12.83 -30.60 14.85
N LEU A 24 -11.68 -30.12 14.46
CA LEU A 24 -10.41 -30.21 15.18
C LEU A 24 -10.18 -28.93 16.01
N ARG A 25 -9.57 -29.10 17.18
CA ARG A 25 -9.17 -27.99 18.05
C ARG A 25 -7.69 -27.70 17.84
N GLY A 26 -7.36 -26.52 17.36
CA GLY A 26 -5.99 -26.07 17.15
C GLY A 26 -5.90 -24.57 16.91
N ASP A 27 -4.68 -24.10 16.75
CA ASP A 27 -4.37 -22.77 16.29
C ASP A 27 -4.14 -22.83 14.78
N THR A 28 -5.07 -22.26 14.00
CA THR A 28 -5.06 -22.29 12.53
C THR A 28 -3.81 -21.66 11.91
N LEU A 29 -3.23 -20.65 12.54
CA LEU A 29 -2.03 -19.97 12.05
C LEU A 29 -0.77 -20.78 12.33
N LYS A 30 -0.70 -21.41 13.52
CA LYS A 30 0.45 -22.19 13.96
C LYS A 30 0.51 -23.56 13.32
N ASN A 31 -0.64 -24.19 13.19
CA ASN A 31 -0.74 -25.59 12.71
C ASN A 31 -2.08 -25.82 12.01
N ASP A 32 -2.03 -25.93 10.68
CA ASP A 32 -3.20 -26.29 9.90
C ASP A 32 -3.51 -27.78 10.06
N LEU A 33 -4.52 -28.11 10.85
CA LEU A 33 -4.93 -29.49 11.12
C LEU A 33 -5.62 -30.16 9.92
N HIS A 34 -5.93 -29.41 8.87
CA HIS A 34 -6.52 -29.88 7.62
C HIS A 34 -5.57 -29.64 6.42
N ILE A 35 -4.28 -29.98 6.59
CA ILE A 35 -3.27 -29.81 5.55
C ILE A 35 -3.69 -30.52 4.27
N GLY A 36 -3.62 -29.81 3.12
CA GLY A 36 -3.95 -30.34 1.80
C GLY A 36 -5.45 -30.39 1.48
N GLU A 37 -6.32 -30.18 2.45
CA GLU A 37 -7.76 -30.14 2.19
C GLU A 37 -8.22 -28.79 1.64
N THR A 38 -9.16 -28.85 0.71
CA THR A 38 -9.82 -27.67 0.12
C THR A 38 -11.34 -27.91 0.07
N TYR A 39 -12.10 -26.82 0.11
CA TYR A 39 -13.54 -26.85 0.30
C TYR A 39 -14.28 -26.04 -0.76
N ASP A 40 -15.53 -26.43 -1.03
CA ASP A 40 -16.43 -25.68 -1.93
C ASP A 40 -16.81 -24.32 -1.31
N TYR A 41 -16.99 -24.30 0.03
CA TYR A 41 -17.33 -23.09 0.77
C TYR A 41 -16.44 -22.96 2.02
N VAL A 42 -15.86 -21.77 2.21
CA VAL A 42 -15.01 -21.44 3.35
C VAL A 42 -15.51 -20.16 4.01
N PHE A 43 -15.98 -20.25 5.25
CA PHE A 43 -16.47 -19.10 6.00
C PHE A 43 -15.60 -18.82 7.22
N SER A 44 -15.31 -17.55 7.48
CA SER A 44 -14.53 -17.15 8.65
C SER A 44 -15.01 -15.83 9.24
N ASN A 45 -15.01 -15.76 10.56
CA ASN A 45 -15.15 -14.52 11.33
C ASN A 45 -14.04 -14.54 12.40
N PRO A 46 -12.80 -14.20 12.02
CA PRO A 46 -11.66 -14.25 12.93
C PRO A 46 -11.72 -13.09 13.93
N PRO A 47 -10.96 -13.16 15.04
CA PRO A 47 -10.82 -12.03 15.94
C PRO A 47 -10.16 -10.84 15.24
N PHE A 48 -10.71 -9.64 15.41
CA PHE A 48 -10.18 -8.41 14.83
C PHE A 48 -8.94 -7.93 15.59
N GLY A 49 -7.88 -7.53 14.87
CA GLY A 49 -6.67 -6.97 15.47
C GLY A 49 -5.90 -7.95 16.35
N MET A 50 -5.95 -9.25 16.04
CA MET A 50 -5.23 -10.27 16.80
C MET A 50 -3.72 -10.14 16.61
N ASP A 51 -2.99 -9.97 17.72
CA ASP A 51 -1.53 -10.11 17.72
C ASP A 51 -1.15 -11.59 17.47
N TRP A 52 -0.22 -11.81 16.54
CA TRP A 52 0.25 -13.14 16.15
C TRP A 52 1.76 -13.32 16.34
N SER A 53 2.38 -12.45 17.15
CA SER A 53 3.83 -12.47 17.43
C SER A 53 4.32 -13.83 17.89
N ASP A 54 3.56 -14.52 18.75
CA ASP A 54 3.90 -15.83 19.30
C ASP A 54 3.91 -16.96 18.26
N THR A 55 3.26 -16.75 17.11
CA THR A 55 3.17 -17.73 16.02
C THR A 55 4.07 -17.37 14.83
N TYR A 56 4.86 -16.28 14.93
CA TYR A 56 5.63 -15.71 13.84
C TYR A 56 6.56 -16.73 13.15
N ASP A 57 7.29 -17.53 13.91
CA ASP A 57 8.27 -18.46 13.36
C ASP A 57 7.61 -19.60 12.56
N PHE A 58 6.39 -19.99 12.94
CA PHE A 58 5.58 -20.96 12.19
C PHE A 58 5.04 -20.33 10.90
N VAL A 59 4.41 -19.18 11.01
CA VAL A 59 3.77 -18.46 9.88
C VAL A 59 4.80 -18.06 8.83
N LYS A 60 5.99 -17.61 9.24
CA LYS A 60 7.06 -17.20 8.32
C LYS A 60 7.53 -18.30 7.38
N SER A 61 7.51 -19.55 7.83
CA SER A 61 7.93 -20.73 7.06
C SER A 61 6.77 -21.45 6.36
N ASP A 62 5.53 -21.02 6.60
CA ASP A 62 4.34 -21.66 6.05
C ASP A 62 4.05 -21.20 4.61
N PRO A 63 3.97 -22.12 3.64
CA PRO A 63 3.67 -21.79 2.24
C PRO A 63 2.36 -21.03 2.03
N ARG A 64 1.39 -21.19 2.95
CA ARG A 64 0.12 -20.45 2.88
C ARG A 64 0.30 -18.95 2.92
N PHE A 65 1.40 -18.45 3.44
CA PHE A 65 1.66 -17.02 3.66
C PHE A 65 2.88 -16.51 2.87
N ALA A 66 3.36 -17.28 1.90
CA ALA A 66 4.53 -16.90 1.07
C ALA A 66 4.34 -15.61 0.27
N MET A 67 3.09 -15.17 0.04
CA MET A 67 2.79 -13.91 -0.67
C MET A 67 3.14 -12.67 0.13
N GLY A 68 3.19 -12.75 1.47
CA GLY A 68 3.54 -11.63 2.34
C GLY A 68 3.08 -11.83 3.78
N LEU A 69 3.67 -11.09 4.70
CA LEU A 69 3.33 -11.14 6.12
C LEU A 69 2.86 -9.76 6.60
N PRO A 70 1.68 -9.65 7.25
CA PRO A 70 1.22 -8.40 7.83
C PRO A 70 2.01 -8.05 9.10
N PRO A 71 1.83 -6.82 9.66
CA PRO A 71 2.36 -6.47 10.97
C PRO A 71 1.93 -7.48 12.04
N LYS A 72 2.82 -7.79 12.98
CA LYS A 72 2.57 -8.79 14.05
C LYS A 72 1.36 -8.45 14.91
N SER A 73 1.03 -7.17 15.02
CA SER A 73 -0.12 -6.65 15.79
C SER A 73 -1.48 -6.90 15.14
N ASP A 74 -1.54 -7.31 13.85
CA ASP A 74 -2.80 -7.58 13.16
C ASP A 74 -2.71 -8.78 12.20
N GLY A 75 -3.25 -9.91 12.61
CA GLY A 75 -3.29 -11.17 11.86
C GLY A 75 -4.42 -11.26 10.83
N SER A 76 -5.26 -10.24 10.66
CA SER A 76 -6.46 -10.27 9.80
C SER A 76 -6.15 -10.74 8.37
N MET A 77 -5.05 -10.26 7.79
CA MET A 77 -4.62 -10.62 6.43
C MET A 77 -4.14 -12.09 6.33
N LEU A 78 -3.65 -12.69 7.41
CA LEU A 78 -3.30 -14.11 7.43
C LEU A 78 -4.56 -14.99 7.33
N PHE A 79 -5.62 -14.62 8.06
CA PHE A 79 -6.90 -15.34 7.94
C PHE A 79 -7.51 -15.18 6.55
N LEU A 80 -7.42 -13.98 5.94
CA LEU A 80 -7.87 -13.76 4.57
C LEU A 80 -7.10 -14.64 3.56
N ALA A 81 -5.78 -14.70 3.69
CA ALA A 81 -4.93 -15.56 2.86
C ALA A 81 -5.27 -17.04 3.08
N HIS A 82 -5.48 -17.47 4.33
CA HIS A 82 -5.88 -18.84 4.67
C HIS A 82 -7.22 -19.23 4.03
N VAL A 83 -8.26 -18.40 4.15
CA VAL A 83 -9.55 -18.64 3.50
C VAL A 83 -9.37 -18.81 1.99
N ALA A 84 -8.61 -17.91 1.34
CA ALA A 84 -8.35 -17.96 -0.10
C ALA A 84 -7.57 -19.22 -0.54
N GLN A 85 -6.71 -19.78 0.33
CA GLN A 85 -5.95 -21.01 0.06
C GLN A 85 -6.78 -22.28 0.30
N LYS A 86 -7.79 -22.20 1.17
CA LYS A 86 -8.67 -23.35 1.48
C LYS A 86 -9.84 -23.50 0.51
N MET A 87 -10.05 -22.58 -0.43
CA MET A 87 -11.03 -22.76 -1.50
C MET A 87 -10.54 -23.78 -2.52
N LYS A 88 -11.43 -24.67 -2.99
CA LYS A 88 -11.17 -25.57 -4.13
C LYS A 88 -10.75 -24.76 -5.35
N ALA A 89 -9.83 -25.31 -6.12
CA ALA A 89 -9.47 -24.78 -7.43
C ALA A 89 -10.67 -24.83 -8.40
N PRO A 90 -10.77 -23.92 -9.37
CA PRO A 90 -11.85 -23.96 -10.35
C PRO A 90 -11.70 -25.17 -11.27
N VAL A 91 -12.82 -25.83 -11.54
CA VAL A 91 -12.93 -26.86 -12.56
C VAL A 91 -13.47 -26.21 -13.83
N ARG A 92 -12.84 -26.49 -14.97
CA ARG A 92 -13.22 -25.95 -16.28
C ARG A 92 -13.61 -27.08 -17.22
N ASP A 93 -14.56 -26.78 -18.09
CA ASP A 93 -14.93 -27.70 -19.21
C ASP A 93 -13.89 -27.60 -20.36
N GLU A 94 -14.13 -28.36 -21.41
CA GLU A 94 -13.28 -28.42 -22.62
C GLU A 94 -13.18 -27.06 -23.34
N THR A 95 -14.14 -26.16 -23.13
CA THR A 95 -14.16 -24.81 -23.71
C THR A 95 -13.40 -23.80 -22.84
N GLY A 96 -12.94 -24.21 -21.63
CA GLY A 96 -12.30 -23.34 -20.65
C GLY A 96 -13.28 -22.60 -19.73
N LYS A 97 -14.59 -22.82 -19.88
CA LYS A 97 -15.62 -22.23 -19.01
C LYS A 97 -15.57 -22.86 -17.61
N VAL A 98 -15.66 -22.05 -16.58
CA VAL A 98 -15.74 -22.52 -15.19
C VAL A 98 -17.08 -23.19 -14.96
N ILE A 99 -17.05 -24.46 -14.56
CA ILE A 99 -18.23 -25.28 -14.20
C ILE A 99 -18.38 -25.48 -12.69
N GLN A 100 -17.30 -25.35 -11.94
CA GLN A 100 -17.30 -25.39 -10.48
C GLN A 100 -16.16 -24.52 -9.95
N SER A 101 -16.40 -23.82 -8.84
CA SER A 101 -15.37 -23.02 -8.14
C SER A 101 -15.56 -23.09 -6.63
N GLY A 102 -14.50 -22.87 -5.89
CA GLY A 102 -14.56 -22.70 -4.43
C GLY A 102 -14.92 -21.24 -4.09
N HIS A 103 -15.73 -21.06 -3.07
CA HIS A 103 -16.19 -19.76 -2.60
C HIS A 103 -15.73 -19.52 -1.16
N GLY A 104 -15.38 -18.28 -0.85
CA GLY A 104 -14.98 -17.87 0.50
C GLY A 104 -15.72 -16.63 0.95
N ALA A 105 -16.02 -16.55 2.25
CA ALA A 105 -16.52 -15.32 2.86
C ALA A 105 -15.86 -15.09 4.21
N ILE A 106 -15.33 -13.89 4.42
CA ILE A 106 -14.65 -13.54 5.66
C ILE A 106 -14.99 -12.12 6.08
N VAL A 107 -15.31 -11.95 7.37
CA VAL A 107 -15.59 -10.64 7.98
C VAL A 107 -14.31 -10.11 8.61
N LEU A 108 -13.90 -8.91 8.22
CA LEU A 108 -12.68 -8.25 8.70
C LEU A 108 -12.96 -6.80 9.09
N SER A 109 -12.06 -6.20 9.86
CA SER A 109 -12.02 -4.74 10.08
C SER A 109 -11.64 -3.99 8.81
N GLY A 110 -11.54 -2.66 8.90
CA GLY A 110 -11.11 -1.83 7.76
C GLY A 110 -9.62 -1.92 7.43
N SER A 111 -8.77 -2.33 8.39
CA SER A 111 -7.31 -2.33 8.19
C SER A 111 -6.83 -3.12 6.96
N PRO A 112 -7.38 -4.30 6.62
CA PRO A 112 -7.02 -5.04 5.40
C PRO A 112 -7.20 -4.27 4.09
N LEU A 113 -8.03 -3.24 4.07
CA LEU A 113 -8.28 -2.45 2.84
C LEU A 113 -7.10 -1.56 2.46
N PHE A 114 -6.40 -0.97 3.45
CA PHE A 114 -5.43 0.10 3.20
C PHE A 114 -4.10 -0.03 3.96
N THR A 115 -4.00 -0.87 4.99
CA THR A 115 -2.76 -1.00 5.77
C THR A 115 -1.60 -1.45 4.89
N GLY A 116 -0.46 -0.75 5.03
CA GLY A 116 0.78 -1.06 4.33
C GLY A 116 0.85 -0.50 2.92
N GLY A 117 1.91 0.26 2.63
CA GLY A 117 2.20 0.81 1.31
C GLY A 117 2.75 -0.24 0.33
N ALA A 118 3.04 0.18 -0.89
CA ALA A 118 3.57 -0.66 -1.96
C ALA A 118 4.78 -1.50 -1.51
N GLY A 119 4.80 -2.78 -1.85
CA GLY A 119 5.84 -3.72 -1.47
C GLY A 119 5.80 -4.23 -0.03
N SER A 120 4.90 -3.71 0.81
CA SER A 120 4.70 -4.25 2.17
C SER A 120 3.92 -5.56 2.15
N GLY A 121 4.05 -6.37 3.21
CA GLY A 121 3.35 -7.66 3.30
C GLY A 121 1.83 -7.56 3.08
N PRO A 122 1.09 -6.67 3.73
CA PRO A 122 -0.35 -6.50 3.47
C PRO A 122 -0.66 -6.13 2.01
N SER A 123 0.09 -5.20 1.43
CA SER A 123 -0.09 -4.81 0.03
C SER A 123 0.20 -5.97 -0.93
N GLU A 124 1.22 -6.80 -0.65
CA GLU A 124 1.54 -7.98 -1.44
C GLU A 124 0.49 -9.09 -1.31
N ILE A 125 -0.18 -9.23 -0.15
CA ILE A 125 -1.34 -10.14 0.00
C ILE A 125 -2.51 -9.64 -0.85
N ARG A 126 -2.84 -8.33 -0.81
CA ARG A 126 -3.86 -7.75 -1.70
C ARG A 126 -3.52 -7.95 -3.17
N ARG A 127 -2.27 -7.67 -3.54
CA ARG A 127 -1.75 -7.90 -4.90
C ARG A 127 -1.98 -9.33 -5.36
N TRP A 128 -1.61 -10.31 -4.53
CA TRP A 128 -1.81 -11.72 -4.83
C TRP A 128 -3.28 -12.07 -5.03
N LEU A 129 -4.17 -11.57 -4.15
CA LEU A 129 -5.61 -11.81 -4.26
C LEU A 129 -6.21 -11.23 -5.54
N PHE A 130 -5.81 -10.02 -5.91
CA PHE A 130 -6.35 -9.31 -7.07
C PHE A 130 -5.76 -9.83 -8.38
N GLU A 131 -4.46 -10.00 -8.48
CA GLU A 131 -3.80 -10.53 -9.68
C GLU A 131 -4.18 -12.00 -9.96
N LYS A 132 -4.56 -12.77 -8.90
CA LYS A 132 -5.13 -14.12 -9.03
C LYS A 132 -6.66 -14.13 -9.18
N ASP A 133 -7.26 -12.96 -9.33
CA ASP A 133 -8.69 -12.75 -9.54
C ASP A 133 -9.59 -13.47 -8.51
N LYS A 134 -9.14 -13.50 -7.23
CA LYS A 134 -9.82 -14.23 -6.16
C LYS A 134 -10.89 -13.42 -5.43
N VAL A 135 -10.86 -12.09 -5.46
CA VAL A 135 -11.84 -11.23 -4.78
C VAL A 135 -12.99 -10.91 -5.71
N GLU A 136 -14.20 -11.34 -5.38
CA GLU A 136 -15.40 -11.10 -6.17
C GLU A 136 -16.14 -9.85 -5.70
N ALA A 137 -16.30 -9.67 -4.37
CA ALA A 137 -16.90 -8.47 -3.81
C ALA A 137 -16.31 -8.10 -2.43
N ILE A 138 -16.44 -6.83 -2.07
CA ILE A 138 -16.18 -6.32 -0.73
C ILE A 138 -17.38 -5.48 -0.30
N ILE A 139 -18.00 -5.85 0.81
CA ILE A 139 -19.23 -5.23 1.31
C ILE A 139 -18.92 -4.52 2.62
N GLN A 140 -19.06 -3.20 2.66
CA GLN A 140 -19.00 -2.44 3.90
C GLN A 140 -20.28 -2.67 4.69
N LEU A 141 -20.14 -3.19 5.91
CA LEU A 141 -21.26 -3.45 6.82
C LEU A 141 -21.51 -2.24 7.74
N PRO A 142 -22.72 -2.11 8.29
CA PRO A 142 -23.01 -1.12 9.31
C PRO A 142 -22.09 -1.24 10.53
N THR A 143 -21.81 -0.12 11.18
CA THR A 143 -21.18 -0.10 12.51
C THR A 143 -22.12 -0.68 13.58
N GLU A 144 -21.60 -1.06 14.74
CA GLU A 144 -22.38 -1.55 15.89
C GLU A 144 -23.26 -2.78 15.59
N LEU A 145 -22.79 -3.60 14.62
CA LEU A 145 -23.47 -4.84 14.20
C LEU A 145 -23.06 -6.04 15.08
N PHE A 146 -21.89 -6.00 15.69
CA PHE A 146 -21.33 -7.08 16.50
C PHE A 146 -21.30 -6.75 18.00
N TYR A 147 -21.35 -7.81 18.85
CA TYR A 147 -21.48 -7.65 20.30
C TYR A 147 -20.30 -6.96 20.98
N ASN A 148 -19.09 -7.18 20.47
CA ASN A 148 -17.86 -6.76 21.14
C ASN A 148 -17.11 -5.61 20.44
N THR A 149 -17.68 -5.06 19.38
CA THR A 149 -17.02 -3.98 18.61
C THR A 149 -18.07 -3.04 18.01
N SER A 150 -17.71 -1.76 17.95
CA SER A 150 -18.47 -0.72 17.25
C SER A 150 -17.82 -0.28 15.94
N ILE A 151 -16.65 -0.85 15.56
CA ILE A 151 -15.93 -0.45 14.35
C ILE A 151 -16.64 -0.91 13.09
N ALA A 152 -16.39 -0.18 11.99
CA ALA A 152 -16.81 -0.60 10.66
C ALA A 152 -16.14 -1.93 10.29
N SER A 153 -16.91 -2.85 9.76
CA SER A 153 -16.46 -4.16 9.32
C SER A 153 -16.81 -4.38 7.84
N TYR A 154 -16.06 -5.25 7.20
CA TYR A 154 -16.14 -5.52 5.78
C TYR A 154 -16.25 -7.02 5.54
N LEU A 155 -17.23 -7.41 4.75
CA LEU A 155 -17.39 -8.79 4.30
C LEU A 155 -16.69 -8.92 2.95
N TRP A 156 -15.63 -9.73 2.91
CA TRP A 156 -14.92 -10.08 1.71
C TRP A 156 -15.52 -11.36 1.13
N ILE A 157 -15.98 -11.29 -0.12
CA ILE A 157 -16.47 -12.44 -0.88
C ILE A 157 -15.39 -12.86 -1.87
N LEU A 158 -14.95 -14.09 -1.75
CA LEU A 158 -13.90 -14.68 -2.57
C LEU A 158 -14.48 -15.75 -3.49
N ASN A 159 -13.91 -15.88 -4.68
CA ASN A 159 -14.25 -16.89 -5.66
C ASN A 159 -12.96 -17.37 -6.36
N SER A 160 -12.72 -18.67 -6.40
CA SER A 160 -11.53 -19.23 -7.05
C SER A 160 -11.61 -19.22 -8.58
N GLY A 161 -12.82 -19.09 -9.14
CA GLY A 161 -13.05 -19.07 -10.58
C GLY A 161 -14.29 -18.27 -10.95
N LYS A 162 -14.12 -16.97 -11.15
CA LYS A 162 -15.20 -16.07 -11.58
C LYS A 162 -15.67 -16.39 -13.00
N SER A 163 -16.92 -16.06 -13.29
CA SER A 163 -17.47 -16.05 -14.66
C SER A 163 -16.77 -14.99 -15.53
N GLU A 164 -16.80 -15.14 -16.84
CA GLU A 164 -16.07 -14.23 -17.76
C GLU A 164 -16.53 -12.77 -17.66
N ASP A 165 -17.82 -12.52 -17.38
CA ASP A 165 -18.40 -11.18 -17.18
C ASP A 165 -17.89 -10.49 -15.90
N ARG A 166 -17.47 -11.27 -14.86
CA ARG A 166 -16.93 -10.79 -13.59
C ARG A 166 -15.41 -10.84 -13.51
N LYS A 167 -14.76 -11.40 -14.51
CA LYS A 167 -13.29 -11.56 -14.52
C LYS A 167 -12.58 -10.21 -14.45
N ASN A 168 -11.55 -10.14 -13.60
CA ASN A 168 -10.78 -8.93 -13.30
C ASN A 168 -11.58 -7.77 -12.69
N LYS A 169 -12.85 -8.00 -12.33
CA LYS A 169 -13.70 -6.99 -11.71
C LYS A 169 -13.97 -7.33 -10.25
N ILE A 170 -14.18 -6.31 -9.45
CA ILE A 170 -14.52 -6.41 -8.03
C ILE A 170 -15.74 -5.53 -7.81
N LEU A 171 -16.76 -6.10 -7.16
CA LEU A 171 -17.93 -5.34 -6.74
C LEU A 171 -17.70 -4.76 -5.34
N LEU A 172 -17.72 -3.45 -5.23
CA LEU A 172 -17.75 -2.75 -3.94
C LEU A 172 -19.20 -2.44 -3.59
N ILE A 173 -19.64 -2.75 -2.36
CA ILE A 173 -20.99 -2.46 -1.87
C ILE A 173 -20.90 -1.68 -0.57
N ASP A 174 -21.51 -0.50 -0.51
CA ASP A 174 -21.71 0.25 0.72
C ASP A 174 -23.07 -0.06 1.32
N ALA A 175 -23.10 -1.04 2.22
CA ALA A 175 -24.28 -1.39 2.99
C ALA A 175 -24.32 -0.71 4.38
N SER A 176 -23.50 0.29 4.64
CA SER A 176 -23.36 0.94 5.95
C SER A 176 -24.67 1.57 6.47
N SER A 177 -25.56 1.97 5.57
CA SER A 177 -26.88 2.51 5.87
C SER A 177 -27.97 1.45 6.05
N LEU A 178 -27.73 0.21 5.61
CA LEU A 178 -28.72 -0.89 5.66
C LEU A 178 -28.72 -1.54 7.03
N LYS A 179 -29.41 -0.91 7.99
CA LYS A 179 -29.45 -1.34 9.38
C LYS A 179 -30.79 -1.09 10.03
N THR A 180 -31.21 -2.02 10.88
CA THR A 180 -32.45 -1.94 11.68
C THR A 180 -32.07 -1.85 13.15
N PRO A 181 -32.57 -0.87 13.91
CA PRO A 181 -32.31 -0.76 15.35
C PRO A 181 -32.85 -1.96 16.13
N ILE A 182 -32.08 -2.40 17.13
CA ILE A 182 -32.50 -3.44 18.06
C ILE A 182 -32.27 -2.97 19.50
N ARG A 183 -32.84 -3.71 20.49
CA ARG A 183 -32.45 -3.50 21.88
C ARG A 183 -30.95 -3.72 22.04
N ASN A 184 -30.28 -2.77 22.70
CA ASN A 184 -28.84 -2.82 22.90
C ASN A 184 -28.40 -4.09 23.64
N ILE A 185 -27.42 -4.80 23.08
CA ILE A 185 -26.78 -5.97 23.68
C ILE A 185 -25.26 -5.76 23.56
N GLY A 186 -24.62 -5.27 24.62
CA GLY A 186 -23.24 -4.82 24.56
C GLY A 186 -23.09 -3.66 23.58
N ASN A 187 -22.14 -3.77 22.63
CA ASN A 187 -21.94 -2.78 21.57
C ASN A 187 -22.88 -2.94 20.37
N LYS A 188 -23.65 -4.04 20.32
CA LYS A 188 -24.58 -4.28 19.24
C LYS A 188 -25.86 -3.47 19.40
N ARG A 189 -26.12 -2.56 18.49
CA ARG A 189 -27.33 -1.69 18.45
C ARG A 189 -28.17 -1.91 17.20
N TYR A 190 -27.62 -2.57 16.20
CA TYR A 190 -28.28 -2.79 14.91
C TYR A 190 -28.20 -4.25 14.48
N MET A 191 -29.10 -4.61 13.58
CA MET A 191 -29.08 -5.83 12.79
C MET A 191 -29.36 -5.49 11.32
N ILE A 192 -28.98 -6.37 10.42
CA ILE A 192 -29.42 -6.32 9.02
C ILE A 192 -30.67 -7.20 8.94
N SER A 193 -31.81 -6.63 8.52
CA SER A 193 -33.07 -7.39 8.39
C SER A 193 -33.01 -8.37 7.21
N PRO A 194 -33.90 -9.38 7.17
CA PRO A 194 -33.97 -10.28 6.01
C PRO A 194 -34.17 -9.56 4.68
N GLU A 195 -34.96 -8.50 4.65
CA GLU A 195 -35.21 -7.67 3.47
C GLU A 195 -33.95 -6.94 3.02
N GLN A 196 -33.18 -6.40 3.99
CA GLN A 196 -31.90 -5.73 3.73
C GLN A 196 -30.83 -6.73 3.25
N ILE A 197 -30.84 -7.96 3.80
CA ILE A 197 -29.97 -9.05 3.30
C ILE A 197 -30.31 -9.38 1.85
N GLU A 198 -31.60 -9.52 1.52
CA GLU A 198 -32.01 -9.79 0.14
C GLU A 198 -31.65 -8.63 -0.80
N GLN A 199 -31.77 -7.38 -0.35
CA GLN A 199 -31.33 -6.21 -1.12
C GLN A 199 -29.82 -6.30 -1.45
N ILE A 200 -28.96 -6.63 -0.48
CA ILE A 200 -27.53 -6.83 -0.68
C ILE A 200 -27.30 -8.02 -1.65
N ALA A 201 -28.04 -9.11 -1.49
CA ALA A 201 -27.92 -10.30 -2.31
C ALA A 201 -28.34 -10.05 -3.77
N VAL A 202 -29.37 -9.24 -4.00
CA VAL A 202 -29.79 -8.80 -5.36
C VAL A 202 -28.67 -7.97 -6.01
N VAL A 203 -28.12 -6.96 -5.29
CA VAL A 203 -27.03 -6.12 -5.79
C VAL A 203 -25.80 -6.98 -6.13
N PHE A 204 -25.46 -7.95 -5.28
CA PHE A 204 -24.35 -8.87 -5.53
C PHE A 204 -24.60 -9.79 -6.75
N ARG A 205 -25.85 -10.29 -6.90
CA ARG A 205 -26.23 -11.15 -8.01
C ARG A 205 -26.19 -10.42 -9.35
N ASP A 206 -26.74 -9.21 -9.38
CA ASP A 206 -26.85 -8.39 -10.59
C ASP A 206 -25.49 -7.85 -11.03
N PHE A 207 -24.56 -7.64 -10.09
CA PHE A 207 -23.18 -7.21 -10.31
C PHE A 207 -23.08 -5.95 -11.20
N VAL A 208 -23.82 -4.91 -10.84
CA VAL A 208 -23.91 -3.63 -11.57
C VAL A 208 -23.68 -2.43 -10.65
N ASP A 209 -23.43 -1.28 -11.26
CA ASP A 209 -23.36 -0.01 -10.58
C ASP A 209 -24.76 0.42 -10.10
N THR A 210 -24.85 0.81 -8.84
CA THR A 210 -26.04 1.41 -8.23
C THR A 210 -25.64 2.54 -7.30
N ASP A 211 -26.59 3.12 -6.55
CA ASP A 211 -26.28 4.11 -5.52
C ASP A 211 -25.41 3.59 -4.38
N ILE A 212 -25.45 2.28 -4.12
CA ILE A 212 -24.72 1.60 -3.05
C ILE A 212 -23.68 0.60 -3.57
N SER A 213 -23.48 0.49 -4.87
CA SER A 213 -22.51 -0.43 -5.45
C SER A 213 -21.73 0.15 -6.62
N LYS A 214 -20.46 -0.29 -6.75
CA LYS A 214 -19.56 0.05 -7.86
C LYS A 214 -18.80 -1.18 -8.32
N VAL A 215 -18.83 -1.43 -9.64
CA VAL A 215 -18.00 -2.43 -10.30
C VAL A 215 -16.70 -1.78 -10.73
N VAL A 216 -15.58 -2.22 -10.21
CA VAL A 216 -14.27 -1.66 -10.50
C VAL A 216 -13.36 -2.72 -11.13
N ASP A 217 -12.52 -2.32 -12.08
CA ASP A 217 -11.41 -3.17 -12.50
C ASP A 217 -10.38 -3.22 -11.37
N TYR A 218 -9.84 -4.41 -11.05
CA TYR A 218 -8.89 -4.52 -9.93
C TYR A 218 -7.66 -3.61 -10.07
N ARG A 219 -7.28 -3.23 -11.31
CA ARG A 219 -6.18 -2.31 -11.58
C ARG A 219 -6.45 -0.87 -11.13
N GLU A 220 -7.73 -0.48 -11.02
CA GLU A 220 -8.12 0.83 -10.47
C GLU A 220 -7.87 0.93 -8.96
N LEU A 221 -7.77 -0.23 -8.27
CA LEU A 221 -7.41 -0.34 -6.86
C LEU A 221 -5.90 -0.42 -6.66
N GLY A 222 -5.14 -0.46 -7.76
CA GLY A 222 -3.70 -0.56 -7.77
C GLY A 222 -3.02 0.74 -8.15
N TYR A 223 -1.82 0.93 -7.64
CA TYR A 223 -0.94 2.02 -7.99
C TYR A 223 0.51 1.55 -8.07
N ARG A 224 1.33 2.33 -8.74
CA ARG A 224 2.77 2.17 -8.75
C ARG A 224 3.41 3.34 -8.00
N ALA A 225 4.07 3.04 -6.89
CA ALA A 225 4.84 4.01 -6.12
C ALA A 225 6.18 4.25 -6.84
N VAL A 226 6.26 5.34 -7.60
CA VAL A 226 7.42 5.69 -8.42
C VAL A 226 8.25 6.73 -7.68
N THR A 227 9.53 6.46 -7.52
CA THR A 227 10.46 7.44 -6.99
C THR A 227 10.86 8.42 -8.10
N ILE A 228 10.62 9.69 -7.87
CA ILE A 228 10.94 10.79 -8.78
C ILE A 228 11.98 11.68 -8.10
N GLN A 229 13.04 12.04 -8.82
CA GLN A 229 14.10 12.88 -8.32
C GLN A 229 14.61 13.81 -9.42
N CYS A 230 15.18 14.96 -9.04
CA CYS A 230 15.90 15.81 -9.96
C CYS A 230 17.36 15.38 -10.03
N PRO A 231 18.01 15.44 -11.21
CA PRO A 231 19.43 15.20 -11.32
C PRO A 231 20.21 16.25 -10.52
N ARG A 232 21.28 15.81 -9.88
CA ARG A 232 22.21 16.75 -9.25
C ARG A 232 22.95 17.49 -10.35
N ARG A 233 22.87 18.82 -10.32
CA ARG A 233 23.55 19.70 -11.27
C ARG A 233 24.59 20.53 -10.56
N ILE A 234 25.81 20.54 -11.08
CA ILE A 234 26.91 21.30 -10.52
C ILE A 234 27.63 22.09 -11.59
N LYS A 235 28.26 23.17 -11.15
CA LYS A 235 29.39 23.80 -11.83
C LYS A 235 30.58 23.77 -10.88
N TYR A 236 31.77 23.60 -11.43
CA TYR A 236 32.97 23.87 -10.67
C TYR A 236 33.33 25.34 -10.82
N VAL A 237 33.43 26.03 -9.70
CA VAL A 237 33.82 27.44 -9.64
C VAL A 237 35.19 27.49 -8.98
N ILE A 238 36.19 27.89 -9.70
CA ILE A 238 37.57 27.94 -9.28
C ILE A 238 37.97 29.41 -9.10
N THR A 239 38.23 29.82 -7.88
CA THR A 239 38.68 31.17 -7.49
C THR A 239 39.96 31.05 -6.66
N GLU A 240 40.71 32.16 -6.51
CA GLU A 240 41.89 32.17 -5.67
C GLU A 240 41.58 31.75 -4.21
N ASP A 241 40.48 32.25 -3.65
CA ASP A 241 40.05 31.89 -2.29
C ASP A 241 39.75 30.38 -2.17
N LYS A 242 39.10 29.77 -3.15
CA LYS A 242 38.80 28.33 -3.16
C LYS A 242 40.07 27.51 -3.36
N ILE A 243 41.05 27.98 -4.15
CA ILE A 243 42.35 27.34 -4.26
C ILE A 243 43.05 27.33 -2.92
N GLU A 244 43.05 28.43 -2.19
CA GLU A 244 43.59 28.48 -0.83
C GLU A 244 42.88 27.53 0.12
N GLN A 245 41.56 27.44 0.05
CA GLN A 245 40.77 26.45 0.83
C GLN A 245 41.19 25.03 0.47
N VAL A 246 41.35 24.69 -0.79
CA VAL A 246 41.85 23.36 -1.27
C VAL A 246 43.23 23.08 -0.68
N MET A 247 44.15 24.04 -0.73
CA MET A 247 45.50 23.88 -0.18
C MET A 247 45.50 23.68 1.31
N ASN A 248 44.49 24.21 2.03
CA ASN A 248 44.33 24.09 3.44
C ASN A 248 43.65 22.82 3.93
N LEU A 249 43.07 22.00 3.03
CA LEU A 249 42.46 20.70 3.37
C LEU A 249 43.51 19.78 4.04
N SER A 250 43.15 19.19 5.18
CA SER A 250 44.03 18.26 5.91
C SER A 250 44.46 17.08 5.01
N VAL A 251 43.54 16.50 4.24
CA VAL A 251 43.83 15.38 3.33
C VAL A 251 44.80 15.75 2.20
N VAL A 252 44.84 17.03 1.75
CA VAL A 252 45.76 17.53 0.77
C VAL A 252 47.13 17.75 1.43
N LYS A 253 47.19 18.33 2.59
CA LYS A 253 48.43 18.55 3.35
C LYS A 253 49.11 17.25 3.75
N GLU A 254 48.36 16.27 4.21
CA GLU A 254 48.89 15.01 4.74
C GLU A 254 49.27 14.01 3.65
N LYS A 255 48.54 13.97 2.54
CA LYS A 255 48.70 12.92 1.49
C LYS A 255 49.47 13.38 0.27
N LEU A 256 49.68 14.67 0.08
CA LEU A 256 50.48 15.19 -1.05
C LEU A 256 51.75 15.80 -0.54
N SER A 257 52.87 15.50 -1.25
CA SER A 257 54.16 16.15 -1.02
C SER A 257 54.08 17.66 -1.33
N GLU A 258 54.98 18.45 -0.80
CA GLU A 258 55.02 19.89 -1.03
C GLU A 258 55.10 20.22 -2.56
N ASN A 259 55.94 19.52 -3.29
CA ASN A 259 56.04 19.66 -4.76
C ASN A 259 54.70 19.31 -5.45
N ALA A 260 54.03 18.25 -5.05
CA ALA A 260 52.72 17.87 -5.61
C ALA A 260 51.64 18.91 -5.30
N ARG A 261 51.68 19.54 -4.13
CA ARG A 261 50.75 20.63 -3.74
C ARG A 261 51.01 21.89 -4.58
N ASN A 262 52.28 22.24 -4.82
CA ASN A 262 52.63 23.38 -5.68
C ASN A 262 52.14 23.17 -7.11
N ILE A 263 52.35 21.97 -7.70
CA ILE A 263 51.80 21.62 -8.99
C ILE A 263 50.28 21.69 -9.01
N LEU A 264 49.62 21.15 -8.01
CA LEU A 264 48.14 21.21 -7.88
C LEU A 264 47.65 22.67 -7.86
N ARG A 265 48.30 23.53 -7.09
CA ARG A 265 48.00 24.95 -7.02
C ARG A 265 48.14 25.62 -8.39
N ASP A 266 49.30 25.45 -9.03
CA ASP A 266 49.59 26.05 -10.35
C ASP A 266 48.56 25.63 -11.39
N ARG A 267 48.17 24.35 -11.40
CA ARG A 267 47.20 23.82 -12.35
C ARG A 267 45.79 24.31 -12.09
N LEU A 268 45.39 24.48 -10.83
CA LEU A 268 44.09 25.10 -10.48
C LEU A 268 44.10 26.59 -10.85
N THR A 269 45.21 27.32 -10.62
CA THR A 269 45.31 28.75 -10.97
C THR A 269 45.17 28.99 -12.47
N LEU A 270 45.67 28.09 -13.31
CA LEU A 270 45.47 28.16 -14.76
C LEU A 270 44.01 27.92 -15.19
N ARG A 271 43.15 27.53 -14.27
CA ARG A 271 41.74 27.18 -14.52
C ARG A 271 40.74 28.01 -13.73
N ILE A 272 41.20 29.19 -13.24
CA ILE A 272 40.28 30.13 -12.58
C ILE A 272 39.11 30.45 -13.48
N GLY A 273 37.89 30.29 -12.98
CA GLY A 273 36.65 30.46 -13.70
C GLY A 273 35.67 29.30 -13.45
N GLU A 274 34.77 29.10 -14.39
CA GLU A 274 33.79 27.99 -14.33
C GLU A 274 34.27 26.79 -15.13
N ALA A 275 34.08 25.59 -14.56
CA ALA A 275 34.38 24.32 -15.26
C ALA A 275 33.16 23.38 -15.21
N LYS A 276 33.05 22.48 -16.18
CA LYS A 276 31.96 21.53 -16.33
C LYS A 276 32.02 20.39 -15.29
N ALA A 277 30.92 19.68 -15.13
CA ALA A 277 30.78 18.55 -14.18
C ALA A 277 31.82 17.42 -14.39
N ASN A 278 32.37 17.27 -15.58
CA ASN A 278 33.44 16.31 -15.89
C ASN A 278 34.85 16.86 -15.61
N PHE A 279 34.97 17.95 -14.85
CA PHE A 279 36.26 18.60 -14.56
C PHE A 279 37.33 17.63 -14.07
N PHE A 280 37.00 16.77 -13.11
CA PHE A 280 37.99 15.84 -12.56
C PHE A 280 38.42 14.73 -13.51
N ASP A 281 37.62 14.40 -14.53
CA ASP A 281 37.98 13.35 -15.50
C ASP A 281 39.24 13.74 -16.27
N TYR A 282 39.31 14.95 -16.82
CA TYR A 282 40.47 15.44 -17.54
C TYR A 282 41.53 16.06 -16.63
N PHE A 283 41.14 16.67 -15.49
CA PHE A 283 42.09 17.30 -14.59
C PHE A 283 43.00 16.29 -13.86
N THR A 284 42.46 15.14 -13.50
CA THR A 284 43.28 14.07 -12.91
C THR A 284 44.26 13.48 -13.91
N ASP A 285 43.91 13.39 -15.20
CA ASP A 285 44.79 12.90 -16.23
C ASP A 285 45.90 13.92 -16.54
N GLU A 286 45.56 15.19 -16.55
CA GLU A 286 46.58 16.25 -16.63
C GLU A 286 47.59 16.17 -15.50
N LEU A 287 47.15 16.03 -14.26
CA LEU A 287 48.03 15.94 -13.10
C LEU A 287 48.93 14.69 -13.11
N LYS A 288 48.49 13.59 -13.71
CA LYS A 288 49.29 12.37 -13.86
C LYS A 288 50.54 12.64 -14.74
N ILE A 289 50.46 13.52 -15.73
CA ILE A 289 51.60 13.92 -16.58
C ILE A 289 52.71 14.50 -15.71
N PHE A 290 52.33 15.23 -14.65
CA PHE A 290 53.27 15.82 -13.68
C PHE A 290 53.57 14.88 -12.49
N LYS A 291 53.24 13.58 -12.61
CA LYS A 291 53.42 12.55 -11.57
C LYS A 291 52.66 12.84 -10.28
N VAL A 292 51.62 13.67 -10.32
CA VAL A 292 50.73 13.94 -9.18
C VAL A 292 49.49 13.04 -9.34
N LYS A 293 49.29 12.16 -8.34
CA LYS A 293 48.14 11.23 -8.31
C LYS A 293 47.14 11.67 -7.22
N LEU A 294 45.97 12.08 -7.65
CA LEU A 294 44.87 12.32 -6.73
C LEU A 294 44.17 11.00 -6.39
N THR A 295 44.05 10.68 -5.09
CA THR A 295 43.28 9.53 -4.60
C THR A 295 41.83 9.91 -4.45
N LYS A 296 40.89 8.93 -4.42
CA LYS A 296 39.49 9.18 -4.24
C LYS A 296 39.15 10.10 -3.07
N PRO A 297 39.76 9.94 -1.86
CA PRO A 297 39.52 10.87 -0.74
C PRO A 297 39.95 12.31 -1.00
N ILE A 298 41.06 12.50 -1.73
CA ILE A 298 41.55 13.84 -2.11
C ILE A 298 40.57 14.47 -3.10
N ILE A 299 40.18 13.73 -4.14
CA ILE A 299 39.21 14.20 -5.14
C ILE A 299 37.91 14.63 -4.44
N LYS A 300 37.37 13.78 -3.57
CA LYS A 300 36.13 14.09 -2.83
C LYS A 300 36.24 15.35 -1.97
N ALA A 301 37.38 15.58 -1.34
CA ALA A 301 37.60 16.75 -0.52
C ALA A 301 37.72 18.03 -1.38
N ILE A 302 38.43 17.97 -2.52
CA ILE A 302 38.54 19.09 -3.47
C ILE A 302 37.17 19.36 -4.13
N ASP A 303 36.45 18.33 -4.50
CA ASP A 303 35.07 18.41 -5.03
C ASP A 303 34.19 19.21 -4.09
N GLY A 304 34.22 18.90 -2.79
CA GLY A 304 33.44 19.62 -1.76
C GLY A 304 33.77 21.11 -1.61
N VAL A 305 34.91 21.58 -2.13
CA VAL A 305 35.29 23.00 -2.11
C VAL A 305 34.96 23.70 -3.42
N LEU A 306 35.23 23.02 -4.55
CA LEU A 306 35.13 23.63 -5.88
C LEU A 306 33.74 23.51 -6.49
N ALA A 307 32.98 22.44 -6.18
CA ALA A 307 31.64 22.23 -6.71
C ALA A 307 30.63 23.20 -6.08
N GLU A 308 29.83 23.79 -6.92
CA GLU A 308 28.66 24.59 -6.53
C GLU A 308 27.42 24.00 -7.18
N GLU A 309 26.38 23.76 -6.38
CA GLU A 309 25.10 23.37 -6.91
C GLU A 309 24.51 24.52 -7.74
N ASN A 310 24.15 24.22 -8.97
CA ASN A 310 23.65 25.21 -9.90
C ASN A 310 22.55 24.63 -10.80
N PRO A 311 21.33 25.19 -10.78
CA PRO A 311 20.22 24.67 -11.58
C PRO A 311 20.49 24.60 -13.09
N THR A 312 21.38 25.48 -13.58
CA THR A 312 21.80 25.52 -14.99
C THR A 312 23.11 24.77 -15.24
N GLY A 313 23.66 24.11 -14.22
CA GLY A 313 24.89 23.32 -14.33
C GLY A 313 24.70 22.01 -15.10
N ASP A 314 25.82 21.32 -15.33
CA ASP A 314 25.80 20.00 -15.97
C ASP A 314 25.25 18.93 -15.00
N ILE A 315 24.59 17.91 -15.56
CA ILE A 315 24.13 16.75 -14.81
C ILE A 315 25.32 15.92 -14.34
N CYS A 316 25.37 15.57 -13.06
CA CYS A 316 26.38 14.69 -12.51
C CYS A 316 26.07 13.22 -12.85
N HIS A 317 27.12 12.49 -13.25
CA HIS A 317 27.07 11.05 -13.50
C HIS A 317 28.06 10.31 -12.61
N ASP A 318 27.73 9.07 -12.27
CA ASP A 318 28.65 8.17 -11.58
C ASP A 318 29.70 7.59 -12.56
N SER A 319 30.65 6.80 -12.04
CA SER A 319 31.70 6.14 -12.87
C SER A 319 31.17 5.12 -13.88
N LYS A 320 29.87 4.78 -13.82
CA LYS A 320 29.18 3.87 -14.74
C LYS A 320 28.28 4.61 -15.73
N GLY A 321 28.23 5.95 -15.65
CA GLY A 321 27.40 6.79 -16.51
C GLY A 321 25.95 6.94 -16.02
N ASN A 322 25.59 6.47 -14.81
CA ASN A 322 24.27 6.69 -14.26
C ASN A 322 24.14 8.11 -13.69
N VAL A 323 22.96 8.71 -13.83
CA VAL A 323 22.63 10.02 -13.26
C VAL A 323 22.75 9.97 -11.75
N ILE A 324 23.45 10.93 -11.16
CA ILE A 324 23.46 11.16 -9.71
C ILE A 324 22.31 12.11 -9.39
N PHE A 325 21.37 11.66 -8.56
CA PHE A 325 20.22 12.44 -8.15
C PHE A 325 20.54 13.34 -6.95
N ASN A 326 19.80 14.45 -6.82
CA ASN A 326 19.79 15.26 -5.62
C ASN A 326 18.88 14.58 -4.57
N PRO A 327 19.41 14.11 -3.41
CA PRO A 327 18.62 13.42 -2.39
C PRO A 327 17.49 14.27 -1.81
N GLU A 328 17.65 15.60 -1.78
CA GLU A 328 16.63 16.52 -1.24
C GLU A 328 15.40 16.65 -2.14
N SER A 329 15.55 16.31 -3.44
CA SER A 329 14.46 16.34 -4.41
C SER A 329 13.63 15.05 -4.44
N LYS A 330 13.99 14.05 -3.60
CA LYS A 330 13.34 12.74 -3.63
C LYS A 330 11.88 12.83 -3.21
N GLN A 331 10.99 12.44 -4.11
CA GLN A 331 9.55 12.30 -3.89
C GLN A 331 9.07 10.94 -4.38
N VAL A 332 7.96 10.46 -3.82
CA VAL A 332 7.30 9.23 -4.26
C VAL A 332 5.90 9.57 -4.72
N GLU A 333 5.62 9.30 -5.98
CA GLU A 333 4.31 9.48 -6.59
C GLU A 333 3.59 8.14 -6.73
N ASN A 334 2.33 8.10 -6.28
CA ASN A 334 1.46 6.93 -6.42
C ASN A 334 0.66 7.03 -7.72
N ILE A 335 1.20 6.48 -8.79
CA ILE A 335 0.60 6.53 -10.13
C ILE A 335 -0.38 5.37 -10.29
N PRO A 336 -1.67 5.60 -10.63
CA PRO A 336 -2.63 4.53 -10.88
C PRO A 336 -2.10 3.51 -11.91
N LEU A 337 -2.34 2.21 -11.69
CA LEU A 337 -1.90 1.17 -12.64
C LEU A 337 -2.59 1.28 -14.02
N THR A 338 -3.65 2.05 -14.11
CA THR A 338 -4.35 2.37 -15.37
C THR A 338 -3.69 3.49 -16.17
N THR A 339 -2.69 4.16 -15.59
CA THR A 339 -1.98 5.30 -16.21
C THR A 339 -0.54 4.90 -16.51
N ASP A 340 -0.06 5.29 -17.70
CA ASP A 340 1.35 5.10 -18.05
C ASP A 340 2.25 6.07 -17.28
N VAL A 341 3.37 5.57 -16.75
CA VAL A 341 4.30 6.35 -15.90
C VAL A 341 4.91 7.53 -16.66
N GLU A 342 5.30 7.34 -17.93
CA GLU A 342 5.92 8.40 -18.72
C GLU A 342 4.90 9.49 -19.06
N THR A 343 3.67 9.10 -19.37
CA THR A 343 2.56 10.02 -19.61
C THR A 343 2.28 10.85 -18.36
N TYR A 344 2.14 10.20 -17.19
CA TYR A 344 1.95 10.88 -15.92
C TYR A 344 3.08 11.88 -15.61
N LEU A 345 4.33 11.44 -15.79
CA LEU A 345 5.49 12.30 -15.55
C LEU A 345 5.45 13.55 -16.44
N LYS A 346 5.09 13.39 -17.71
CA LYS A 346 5.01 14.49 -18.67
C LYS A 346 3.90 15.48 -18.39
N GLU A 347 2.73 14.99 -17.97
CA GLU A 347 1.51 15.81 -17.83
C GLU A 347 1.37 16.41 -16.43
N GLU A 348 1.72 15.64 -15.39
CA GLU A 348 1.45 16.04 -14.00
C GLU A 348 2.69 16.53 -13.25
N VAL A 349 3.91 16.11 -13.63
CA VAL A 349 5.13 16.44 -12.89
C VAL A 349 5.99 17.47 -13.61
N LYS A 350 6.35 17.23 -14.87
CA LYS A 350 7.26 18.09 -15.62
C LYS A 350 6.80 19.54 -15.83
N PRO A 351 5.51 19.87 -15.88
CA PRO A 351 5.07 21.27 -15.91
C PRO A 351 5.51 22.08 -14.68
N PHE A 352 5.66 21.43 -13.53
CA PHE A 352 6.08 22.05 -12.27
C PHE A 352 7.57 21.83 -11.97
N VAL A 353 8.11 20.68 -12.36
CA VAL A 353 9.49 20.26 -12.13
C VAL A 353 10.07 19.72 -13.46
N PRO A 354 10.54 20.60 -14.37
CA PRO A 354 10.96 20.20 -15.72
C PRO A 354 12.06 19.15 -15.76
N ASP A 355 12.95 19.15 -14.77
CA ASP A 355 14.11 18.26 -14.68
C ASP A 355 13.81 16.94 -13.94
N ALA A 356 12.56 16.71 -13.53
CA ALA A 356 12.14 15.50 -12.83
C ALA A 356 12.38 14.25 -13.69
N MET A 357 12.97 13.24 -13.08
CA MET A 357 13.28 11.94 -13.69
C MET A 357 12.86 10.81 -12.77
N VAL A 358 12.46 9.69 -13.37
CA VAL A 358 12.16 8.45 -12.63
C VAL A 358 13.47 7.78 -12.22
N ASP A 359 13.59 7.44 -10.94
CA ASP A 359 14.69 6.61 -10.45
C ASP A 359 14.48 5.15 -10.84
N GLN A 360 15.20 4.72 -11.87
CA GLN A 360 15.15 3.35 -12.41
C GLN A 360 15.76 2.31 -11.48
N THR A 361 16.49 2.72 -10.43
CA THR A 361 17.11 1.79 -9.48
C THR A 361 16.10 1.20 -8.50
N VAL A 362 14.97 1.89 -8.29
CA VAL A 362 13.85 1.42 -7.49
C VAL A 362 12.86 0.71 -8.40
N ALA A 363 12.99 -0.60 -8.54
CA ALA A 363 12.16 -1.40 -9.43
C ALA A 363 11.36 -2.48 -8.68
N ASP A 364 10.17 -2.79 -9.18
CA ASP A 364 9.33 -3.88 -8.67
C ASP A 364 9.97 -5.25 -8.97
N LYS A 365 10.03 -6.12 -7.97
CA LYS A 365 10.68 -7.43 -8.09
C LYS A 365 9.95 -8.42 -9.01
N LYS A 366 8.66 -8.22 -9.27
CA LYS A 366 7.84 -9.15 -10.06
C LYS A 366 7.81 -8.78 -11.54
N ASP A 367 7.77 -7.48 -11.88
CA ASP A 367 7.69 -7.03 -13.27
C ASP A 367 8.95 -6.30 -13.76
N SER A 368 9.93 -6.06 -12.87
CA SER A 368 11.21 -5.37 -13.14
C SER A 368 11.06 -3.94 -13.69
N LYS A 369 9.88 -3.34 -13.59
CA LYS A 369 9.65 -1.95 -13.99
C LYS A 369 9.94 -0.99 -12.83
N ALA A 370 10.34 0.23 -13.16
CA ALA A 370 10.57 1.29 -12.17
C ALA A 370 9.33 1.55 -11.31
N GLY A 371 9.57 1.75 -10.01
CA GLY A 371 8.51 1.89 -8.99
C GLY A 371 7.98 0.54 -8.51
N ILE A 372 7.33 0.54 -7.36
CA ILE A 372 6.83 -0.66 -6.68
C ILE A 372 5.31 -0.69 -6.74
N VAL A 373 4.72 -1.81 -7.14
CA VAL A 373 3.26 -1.97 -7.21
C VAL A 373 2.67 -2.13 -5.82
N GLY A 374 1.59 -1.40 -5.57
CA GLY A 374 0.77 -1.47 -4.37
C GLY A 374 -0.70 -1.53 -4.69
N TYR A 375 -1.50 -2.00 -3.73
CA TYR A 375 -2.96 -2.05 -3.83
C TYR A 375 -3.59 -1.50 -2.57
N GLU A 376 -4.62 -0.68 -2.73
CA GLU A 376 -5.39 -0.05 -1.66
C GLU A 376 -6.85 0.09 -2.09
N ILE A 377 -7.78 -0.20 -1.18
CA ILE A 377 -9.21 -0.07 -1.44
C ILE A 377 -9.75 1.11 -0.64
N ASN A 378 -9.98 2.22 -1.32
CA ASN A 378 -10.52 3.41 -0.70
C ASN A 378 -12.03 3.52 -1.01
N PHE A 379 -12.88 3.02 -0.09
CA PHE A 379 -14.34 3.12 -0.24
C PHE A 379 -14.84 4.56 -0.38
N ASN A 380 -14.22 5.50 0.31
CA ASN A 380 -14.63 6.91 0.22
C ASN A 380 -14.48 7.47 -1.20
N LYS A 381 -13.50 7.01 -1.97
CA LYS A 381 -13.33 7.43 -3.36
C LYS A 381 -14.58 7.15 -4.22
N TYR A 382 -15.30 6.06 -3.92
CA TYR A 382 -16.42 5.56 -4.73
C TYR A 382 -17.79 5.97 -4.19
N PHE A 383 -17.92 6.14 -2.86
CA PHE A 383 -19.21 6.34 -2.20
C PHE A 383 -19.35 7.67 -1.48
N TYR A 384 -18.29 8.49 -1.44
CA TYR A 384 -18.37 9.81 -0.83
C TYR A 384 -19.34 10.70 -1.59
N LYS A 385 -20.39 11.15 -0.88
CA LYS A 385 -21.31 12.17 -1.36
C LYS A 385 -21.03 13.45 -0.58
N TYR A 386 -20.61 14.50 -1.25
CA TYR A 386 -20.44 15.79 -0.60
C TYR A 386 -21.79 16.30 -0.12
N VAL A 387 -21.94 16.46 1.17
CA VAL A 387 -23.09 17.13 1.78
C VAL A 387 -22.60 18.51 2.22
N PRO A 388 -23.09 19.60 1.58
CA PRO A 388 -22.68 20.93 1.99
C PRO A 388 -23.06 21.16 3.47
N PRO A 389 -22.23 21.89 4.23
CA PRO A 389 -22.57 22.21 5.61
C PRO A 389 -23.87 23.01 5.64
N ARG A 390 -24.71 22.68 6.62
CA ARG A 390 -25.98 23.39 6.85
C ARG A 390 -25.70 24.86 7.14
N ASN A 391 -26.66 25.73 6.74
CA ASN A 391 -26.55 27.14 7.01
C ASN A 391 -26.47 27.38 8.54
N PRO A 392 -25.46 28.13 9.04
CA PRO A 392 -25.34 28.43 10.46
C PRO A 392 -26.60 29.06 11.08
N GLU A 393 -27.35 29.84 10.30
CA GLU A 393 -28.60 30.45 10.74
C GLU A 393 -29.73 29.44 11.00
N GLU A 394 -29.83 28.41 10.15
CA GLU A 394 -30.78 27.28 10.34
C GLU A 394 -30.43 26.49 11.59
N ILE A 395 -29.14 26.19 11.81
CA ILE A 395 -28.68 25.51 13.00
C ILE A 395 -28.97 26.32 14.27
N ALA A 396 -28.75 27.65 14.23
CA ALA A 396 -29.04 28.52 15.35
C ALA A 396 -30.55 28.60 15.67
N GLN A 397 -31.42 28.56 14.65
CA GLN A 397 -32.87 28.53 14.83
C GLN A 397 -33.34 27.19 15.46
N GLU A 398 -32.79 26.06 15.02
CA GLU A 398 -33.10 24.75 15.62
C GLU A 398 -32.64 24.67 17.08
N ILE A 399 -31.44 25.18 17.39
CA ILE A 399 -30.96 25.22 18.79
C ILE A 399 -31.92 26.02 19.67
N LYS A 400 -32.34 27.20 19.22
CA LYS A 400 -33.31 28.03 19.97
C LYS A 400 -34.67 27.35 20.15
N ALA A 401 -35.14 26.63 19.12
CA ALA A 401 -36.39 25.88 19.20
C ALA A 401 -36.28 24.74 20.20
N LEU A 402 -35.20 23.98 20.21
CA LEU A 402 -34.92 22.90 21.17
C LEU A 402 -34.77 23.43 22.62
N GLU A 403 -34.12 24.58 22.80
CA GLU A 403 -34.01 25.23 24.11
C GLU A 403 -35.38 25.63 24.64
N ALA A 404 -36.26 26.20 23.80
CA ALA A 404 -37.63 26.57 24.19
C ALA A 404 -38.46 25.33 24.55
N GLU A 405 -38.38 24.26 23.78
CA GLU A 405 -39.05 22.98 24.07
C GLU A 405 -38.53 22.35 25.35
N THR A 406 -37.22 22.31 25.55
CA THR A 406 -36.59 21.80 26.77
C THR A 406 -37.07 22.60 28.00
N THR A 407 -37.10 23.94 27.87
CA THR A 407 -37.55 24.82 28.96
C THR A 407 -39.03 24.58 29.29
N LYS A 408 -39.89 24.32 28.30
CA LYS A 408 -41.29 23.97 28.49
C LYS A 408 -41.45 22.64 29.22
N LEU A 409 -40.75 21.59 28.76
CA LEU A 409 -40.76 20.26 29.38
C LEU A 409 -40.26 20.30 30.84
N MET A 410 -39.20 21.07 31.10
CA MET A 410 -38.69 21.26 32.45
C MET A 410 -39.73 21.94 33.38
N LYS A 411 -40.46 22.93 32.88
CA LYS A 411 -41.58 23.54 33.68
C LYS A 411 -42.70 22.55 33.97
N GLU A 412 -43.09 21.74 32.97
CA GLU A 412 -44.12 20.71 33.13
C GLU A 412 -43.70 19.58 34.09
N LEU A 413 -42.40 19.37 34.31
CA LEU A 413 -41.87 18.35 35.23
C LEU A 413 -41.79 18.83 36.70
N PHE A 414 -41.71 20.15 36.92
CA PHE A 414 -41.50 20.75 38.24
C PHE A 414 -42.68 21.59 38.74
N GLU A 415 -43.76 21.73 37.96
CA GLU A 415 -45.10 22.17 38.39
C GLU A 415 -45.99 20.94 38.69
#